data_463845dc03d17cf4fc9f2cce9aeabf69
#
_entry.id   463845dc03d17cf4fc9f2cce9aeabf69
#
_cell.length_a   1.000
_cell.length_b   1.000
_cell.length_c   1.000
_cell.angle_alpha   90.00
_cell.angle_beta   90.00
_cell.angle_gamma   90.00
#
_symmetry.space_group_name_H-M   'P 1'
#
loop_
_entity.id
_entity.type
_entity.pdbx_description
1 polymer ?
#
loop_
_entity_poly.entity_id
_entity_poly.type
_entity_poly.pdbx_seq_one_letter_code
_entity_poly.pdbx_strand_id
1 'polypeptide(L)'
;STRGPLLYEGKAKRIYASNKEAEVLVEFKNDATAFNAQKRAELEDKGRLNCQISACLFELLEREGIPTHYCGLESDHWMVVQKVKVIPIEVVLRNVATGSLCRQTPISQGTLLNPALLDLYYKDDDLGDPLLTESRLFLLDLVSPESRQEIETLARRVNTVLKTCSTMMASLKMIF
;
A
#
# COMPACT_ATOMS: atom_id res chain seq x y z
N SER A 1 15.45 -16.45 -8.12
CA SER A 1 14.97 -15.97 -9.45
C SER A 1 16.04 -15.11 -10.13
N THR A 2 16.17 -15.20 -11.45
CA THR A 2 17.11 -14.36 -12.20
C THR A 2 16.48 -13.00 -12.48
N ARG A 3 17.20 -11.92 -12.16
CA ARG A 3 16.77 -10.55 -12.42
C ARG A 3 16.83 -10.22 -13.91
N GLY A 4 15.70 -9.82 -14.46
CA GLY A 4 15.57 -9.28 -15.81
C GLY A 4 15.65 -7.75 -15.87
N PRO A 5 15.15 -7.12 -16.93
CA PRO A 5 15.16 -5.67 -17.08
C PRO A 5 14.29 -4.96 -16.03
N LEU A 6 14.65 -3.70 -15.74
CA LEU A 6 13.84 -2.82 -14.90
C LEU A 6 12.52 -2.50 -15.60
N LEU A 7 11.39 -2.71 -14.91
CA LEU A 7 10.04 -2.44 -15.41
C LEU A 7 9.49 -1.12 -14.86
N TYR A 8 9.80 -0.82 -13.60
CA TYR A 8 9.28 0.37 -12.92
C TYR A 8 10.19 0.77 -11.77
N GLU A 9 10.32 2.06 -11.53
CA GLU A 9 10.98 2.62 -10.34
C GLU A 9 10.08 3.68 -9.67
N GLY A 10 9.80 3.46 -8.40
CA GLY A 10 9.10 4.39 -7.53
C GLY A 10 10.01 4.99 -6.46
N LYS A 11 9.42 5.71 -5.51
CA LYS A 11 10.15 6.36 -4.40
C LYS A 11 10.87 5.36 -3.48
N ALA A 12 10.26 4.22 -3.22
CA ALA A 12 10.74 3.23 -2.23
C ALA A 12 11.13 1.89 -2.84
N LYS A 13 10.77 1.61 -4.09
CA LYS A 13 10.91 0.29 -4.72
C LYS A 13 11.32 0.39 -6.18
N ARG A 14 12.04 -0.64 -6.66
CA ARG A 14 12.24 -0.94 -8.08
C ARG A 14 11.63 -2.29 -8.39
N ILE A 15 10.98 -2.40 -9.55
CA ILE A 15 10.35 -3.64 -9.99
C ILE A 15 11.07 -4.12 -11.25
N TYR A 16 11.51 -5.36 -11.24
CA TYR A 16 12.23 -6.00 -12.34
C TYR A 16 11.45 -7.20 -12.85
N ALA A 17 11.59 -7.48 -14.13
CA ALA A 17 11.13 -8.74 -14.68
C ALA A 17 11.89 -9.91 -14.01
N SER A 18 11.21 -11.04 -13.87
CA SER A 18 11.80 -12.29 -13.43
C SER A 18 11.93 -13.26 -14.63
N ASN A 19 12.63 -14.38 -14.41
CA ASN A 19 12.66 -15.48 -15.38
C ASN A 19 11.35 -16.27 -15.47
N LYS A 20 10.37 -15.96 -14.60
CA LYS A 20 9.02 -16.50 -14.67
C LYS A 20 8.05 -15.39 -15.07
N GLU A 21 7.28 -15.64 -16.12
CA GLU A 21 6.37 -14.63 -16.70
C GLU A 21 5.32 -14.10 -15.71
N ALA A 22 4.87 -14.97 -14.80
CA ALA A 22 3.83 -14.64 -13.81
C ALA A 22 4.37 -13.94 -12.55
N GLU A 23 5.68 -13.73 -12.44
CA GLU A 23 6.32 -13.17 -11.25
C GLU A 23 7.15 -11.93 -11.61
N VAL A 24 7.36 -11.07 -10.64
CA VAL A 24 8.31 -9.95 -10.71
C VAL A 24 9.16 -9.91 -9.43
N LEU A 25 10.33 -9.30 -9.55
CA LEU A 25 11.22 -9.05 -8.42
C LEU A 25 11.06 -7.61 -7.95
N VAL A 26 10.88 -7.42 -6.66
CA VAL A 26 10.75 -6.12 -6.02
C VAL A 26 11.97 -5.86 -5.16
N GLU A 27 12.76 -4.85 -5.52
CA GLU A 27 13.85 -4.33 -4.71
C GLU A 27 13.33 -3.21 -3.80
N PHE A 28 13.61 -3.30 -2.52
CA PHE A 28 13.31 -2.25 -1.54
C PHE A 28 14.52 -1.32 -1.42
N LYS A 29 14.30 -0.05 -1.76
CA LYS A 29 15.34 0.98 -1.76
C LYS A 29 15.60 1.54 -0.37
N ASN A 30 16.80 2.04 -0.14
CA ASN A 30 17.15 2.78 1.08
C ASN A 30 16.75 4.26 1.03
N ASP A 31 16.22 4.72 -0.09
CA ASP A 31 15.81 6.10 -0.29
C ASP A 31 14.71 6.51 0.70
N ALA A 32 14.87 7.68 1.29
CA ALA A 32 13.85 8.36 2.08
C ALA A 32 13.49 9.69 1.41
N THR A 33 12.19 9.99 1.33
CA THR A 33 11.68 11.24 0.78
C THR A 33 10.79 11.96 1.78
N ALA A 34 10.86 13.30 1.80
CA ALA A 34 10.02 14.15 2.60
C ALA A 34 9.58 15.37 1.78
N PHE A 35 8.47 16.01 2.17
CA PHE A 35 7.93 17.22 1.52
C PHE A 35 7.72 17.04 0.01
N ASN A 36 6.97 16.02 -0.42
CA ASN A 36 6.71 15.69 -1.83
C ASN A 36 8.01 15.54 -2.66
N ALA A 37 8.97 14.80 -2.13
CA ALA A 37 10.29 14.56 -2.72
C ALA A 37 11.20 15.81 -2.83
N GLN A 38 10.88 16.91 -2.15
CA GLN A 38 11.76 18.08 -2.09
C GLN A 38 13.03 17.81 -1.26
N LYS A 39 12.94 16.84 -0.32
CA LYS A 39 14.09 16.34 0.44
C LYS A 39 14.24 14.85 0.18
N ARG A 40 15.44 14.44 -0.19
CA ARG A 40 15.82 13.04 -0.37
C ARG A 40 17.03 12.75 0.50
N ALA A 41 17.01 11.56 1.12
CA ALA A 41 18.13 11.02 1.87
C ALA A 41 18.20 9.51 1.62
N GLU A 42 19.35 8.92 1.85
CA GLU A 42 19.53 7.48 1.93
C GLU A 42 19.66 7.11 3.41
N LEU A 43 18.83 6.19 3.88
CA LEU A 43 18.88 5.68 5.25
C LEU A 43 19.36 4.24 5.21
N GLU A 44 20.47 4.00 5.89
CA GLU A 44 21.03 2.66 6.02
C GLU A 44 19.96 1.67 6.53
N ASP A 45 19.91 0.48 5.93
CA ASP A 45 18.98 -0.60 6.26
C ASP A 45 17.47 -0.33 6.06
N LYS A 46 17.06 0.85 5.60
CA LYS A 46 15.64 1.14 5.40
C LYS A 46 14.97 0.13 4.46
N GLY A 47 15.60 -0.17 3.34
CA GLY A 47 15.08 -1.14 2.35
C GLY A 47 14.98 -2.54 2.95
N ARG A 48 16.02 -3.00 3.63
CA ARG A 48 16.02 -4.31 4.31
C ARG A 48 14.89 -4.42 5.34
N LEU A 49 14.77 -3.45 6.24
CA LEU A 49 13.72 -3.45 7.28
C LEU A 49 12.32 -3.42 6.67
N ASN A 50 12.07 -2.57 5.68
CA ASN A 50 10.79 -2.50 5.01
C ASN A 50 10.44 -3.81 4.29
N CYS A 51 11.40 -4.47 3.66
CA CYS A 51 11.21 -5.75 3.00
C CYS A 51 10.81 -6.83 4.00
N GLN A 52 11.55 -6.96 5.10
CA GLN A 52 11.30 -7.96 6.14
C GLN A 52 9.96 -7.74 6.83
N ILE A 53 9.63 -6.50 7.19
CA ILE A 53 8.33 -6.17 7.81
C ILE A 53 7.19 -6.49 6.83
N SER A 54 7.32 -6.09 5.56
CA SER A 54 6.31 -6.40 4.54
C SER A 54 6.09 -7.89 4.36
N ALA A 55 7.16 -8.69 4.32
CA ALA A 55 7.06 -10.14 4.22
C ALA A 55 6.30 -10.73 5.42
N CYS A 56 6.66 -10.35 6.64
CA CYS A 56 5.96 -10.81 7.84
C CYS A 56 4.47 -10.48 7.81
N LEU A 57 4.11 -9.27 7.36
CA LEU A 57 2.71 -8.85 7.28
C LEU A 57 1.95 -9.62 6.20
N PHE A 58 2.53 -9.82 5.01
CA PHE A 58 1.91 -10.64 3.97
C PHE A 58 1.69 -12.08 4.42
N GLU A 59 2.69 -12.71 5.05
CA GLU A 59 2.57 -14.07 5.58
C GLU A 59 1.48 -14.17 6.66
N LEU A 60 1.36 -13.16 7.51
CA LEU A 60 0.27 -13.09 8.50
C LEU A 60 -1.09 -13.02 7.82
N LEU A 61 -1.26 -12.12 6.84
CA LEU A 61 -2.51 -11.97 6.11
C LEU A 61 -2.93 -13.28 5.43
N GLU A 62 -1.98 -13.97 4.78
CA GLU A 62 -2.26 -15.25 4.10
C GLU A 62 -2.63 -16.36 5.08
N ARG A 63 -2.01 -16.42 6.25
CA ARG A 63 -2.43 -17.35 7.33
C ARG A 63 -3.85 -17.12 7.80
N GLU A 64 -4.31 -15.85 7.76
CA GLU A 64 -5.68 -15.46 8.11
C GLU A 64 -6.66 -15.56 6.91
N GLY A 65 -6.23 -16.18 5.80
CA GLY A 65 -7.06 -16.44 4.62
C GLY A 65 -7.28 -15.21 3.73
N ILE A 66 -6.44 -14.18 3.85
CA ILE A 66 -6.45 -13.01 2.98
C ILE A 66 -5.41 -13.19 1.88
N PRO A 67 -5.81 -13.34 0.60
CA PRO A 67 -4.86 -13.51 -0.48
C PRO A 67 -4.04 -12.25 -0.69
N THR A 68 -2.75 -12.41 -0.98
CA THR A 68 -1.83 -11.34 -1.35
C THR A 68 -1.08 -11.69 -2.64
N HIS A 69 -0.29 -10.76 -3.16
CA HIS A 69 0.58 -11.03 -4.31
C HIS A 69 1.96 -11.58 -3.90
N TYR A 70 2.22 -11.74 -2.61
CA TYR A 70 3.48 -12.21 -2.06
C TYR A 70 3.75 -13.66 -2.43
N CYS A 71 4.95 -13.95 -2.95
CA CYS A 71 5.41 -15.31 -3.26
C CYS A 71 6.55 -15.76 -2.35
N GLY A 72 7.34 -14.83 -1.82
CA GLY A 72 8.45 -15.15 -0.93
C GLY A 72 9.57 -14.09 -0.96
N LEU A 73 10.53 -14.25 -0.06
CA LEU A 73 11.76 -13.45 -0.07
C LEU A 73 12.78 -14.08 -1.01
N GLU A 74 13.45 -13.27 -1.82
CA GLU A 74 14.63 -13.67 -2.58
C GLU A 74 15.91 -13.41 -1.78
N SER A 75 15.93 -12.33 -1.01
CA SER A 75 16.97 -11.98 -0.07
C SER A 75 16.42 -11.03 1.01
N ASP A 76 17.29 -10.42 1.79
CA ASP A 76 16.89 -9.53 2.90
C ASP A 76 16.23 -8.22 2.45
N HIS A 77 16.43 -7.77 1.20
CA HIS A 77 15.82 -6.56 0.62
C HIS A 77 15.17 -6.78 -0.74
N TRP A 78 15.03 -8.04 -1.17
CA TRP A 78 14.36 -8.44 -2.41
C TRP A 78 13.21 -9.40 -2.15
N MET A 79 12.09 -9.15 -2.79
CA MET A 79 10.87 -9.93 -2.68
C MET A 79 10.41 -10.41 -4.05
N VAL A 80 9.93 -11.65 -4.12
CA VAL A 80 9.22 -12.19 -5.29
C VAL A 80 7.73 -11.99 -5.07
N VAL A 81 7.05 -11.40 -6.06
CA VAL A 81 5.60 -11.21 -6.01
C VAL A 81 4.97 -11.61 -7.34
N GLN A 82 3.68 -11.93 -7.32
CA GLN A 82 2.91 -12.15 -8.53
C GLN A 82 2.87 -10.87 -9.37
N LYS A 83 3.00 -11.05 -10.69
CA LYS A 83 2.82 -9.96 -11.64
C LYS A 83 1.34 -9.67 -11.79
N VAL A 84 0.90 -8.54 -11.28
CA VAL A 84 -0.51 -8.11 -11.30
C VAL A 84 -0.65 -6.77 -12.01
N LYS A 85 -1.84 -6.50 -12.53
CA LYS A 85 -2.20 -5.17 -12.99
C LYS A 85 -2.74 -4.38 -11.81
N VAL A 86 -2.00 -3.37 -11.39
CA VAL A 86 -2.39 -2.50 -10.27
C VAL A 86 -3.51 -1.56 -10.69
N ILE A 87 -4.56 -1.49 -9.89
CA ILE A 87 -5.59 -0.45 -10.02
C ILE A 87 -5.01 0.86 -9.43
N PRO A 88 -5.06 2.00 -10.13
CA PRO A 88 -4.43 3.24 -9.67
C PRO A 88 -5.24 3.92 -8.55
N ILE A 89 -5.49 3.18 -7.49
CA ILE A 89 -6.24 3.61 -6.31
C ILE A 89 -5.41 3.30 -5.07
N GLU A 90 -5.25 4.28 -4.20
CA GLU A 90 -4.74 4.08 -2.85
C GLU A 90 -5.94 4.00 -1.89
N VAL A 91 -6.06 2.89 -1.19
CA VAL A 91 -7.10 2.65 -0.18
C VAL A 91 -6.52 2.99 1.18
N VAL A 92 -7.07 3.99 1.85
CA VAL A 92 -6.60 4.45 3.15
C VAL A 92 -7.69 4.20 4.19
N LEU A 93 -7.38 3.40 5.19
CA LEU A 93 -8.27 3.12 6.29
C LEU A 93 -7.69 3.72 7.57
N ARG A 94 -8.45 4.62 8.22
CA ARG A 94 -8.04 5.30 9.45
C ARG A 94 -8.84 4.82 10.65
N ASN A 95 -8.14 4.37 11.67
CA ASN A 95 -8.71 4.05 12.99
C ASN A 95 -8.70 5.25 13.91
N VAL A 96 -7.77 6.18 13.66
CA VAL A 96 -7.58 7.42 14.43
C VAL A 96 -7.47 8.58 13.47
N ALA A 97 -8.09 9.69 13.77
CA ALA A 97 -8.04 10.89 12.95
C ALA A 97 -6.62 11.47 12.93
N THR A 98 -6.01 11.49 11.73
CA THR A 98 -4.65 11.99 11.48
C THR A 98 -4.53 12.55 10.07
N GLY A 99 -3.43 13.22 9.78
CA GLY A 99 -3.02 13.60 8.43
C GLY A 99 -4.01 14.51 7.70
N SER A 100 -4.33 14.18 6.45
CA SER A 100 -5.20 15.00 5.58
C SER A 100 -6.61 15.16 6.14
N LEU A 101 -7.14 14.15 6.81
CA LEU A 101 -8.46 14.24 7.44
C LEU A 101 -8.55 15.43 8.41
N CYS A 102 -7.54 15.58 9.29
CA CYS A 102 -7.53 16.68 10.26
C CYS A 102 -7.20 18.04 9.64
N ARG A 103 -6.55 18.06 8.48
CA ARG A 103 -6.30 19.30 7.73
C ARG A 103 -7.51 19.78 6.92
N GLN A 104 -8.38 18.87 6.51
CA GLN A 104 -9.52 19.13 5.62
C GLN A 104 -10.86 19.15 6.34
N THR A 105 -10.89 18.79 7.61
CA THR A 105 -12.10 18.76 8.44
C THR A 105 -11.81 19.31 9.84
N PRO A 106 -12.85 19.70 10.60
CA PRO A 106 -12.68 20.17 12.00
C PRO A 106 -12.42 19.03 13.00
N ILE A 107 -12.21 17.79 12.55
CA ILE A 107 -11.97 16.66 13.45
C ILE A 107 -10.57 16.78 14.07
N SER A 108 -10.52 16.73 15.40
CA SER A 108 -9.26 16.85 16.15
C SER A 108 -8.37 15.62 15.92
N GLN A 109 -7.06 15.86 15.78
CA GLN A 109 -6.08 14.78 15.71
C GLN A 109 -6.16 13.90 16.97
N GLY A 110 -6.09 12.59 16.78
CA GLY A 110 -6.19 11.61 17.86
C GLY A 110 -7.61 11.14 18.15
N THR A 111 -8.64 11.71 17.53
CA THR A 111 -10.02 11.23 17.68
C THR A 111 -10.14 9.80 17.18
N LEU A 112 -10.69 8.90 18.00
CA LEU A 112 -10.97 7.52 17.59
C LEU A 112 -12.13 7.48 16.61
N LEU A 113 -11.94 6.74 15.51
CA LEU A 113 -12.94 6.57 14.46
C LEU A 113 -13.54 5.17 14.56
N ASN A 114 -14.84 5.10 14.83
CA ASN A 114 -15.58 3.84 14.91
C ASN A 114 -16.95 3.97 14.26
N PRO A 115 -17.19 3.31 13.10
CA PRO A 115 -16.23 2.47 12.37
C PRO A 115 -15.03 3.26 11.82
N ALA A 116 -13.93 2.54 11.48
CA ALA A 116 -12.78 3.13 10.83
C ALA A 116 -13.19 3.81 9.51
N LEU A 117 -12.64 4.99 9.24
CA LEU A 117 -12.89 5.74 8.01
C LEU A 117 -12.11 5.12 6.86
N LEU A 118 -12.79 4.83 5.76
CA LEU A 118 -12.19 4.38 4.51
C LEU A 118 -12.27 5.50 3.48
N ASP A 119 -11.11 5.94 2.99
CA ASP A 119 -10.94 6.89 1.91
C ASP A 119 -10.24 6.23 0.72
N LEU A 120 -10.62 6.63 -0.49
CA LEU A 120 -9.97 6.23 -1.73
C LEU A 120 -9.29 7.46 -2.34
N TYR A 121 -8.05 7.29 -2.81
CA TYR A 121 -7.30 8.34 -3.51
C TYR A 121 -6.90 7.85 -4.89
N TYR A 122 -6.94 8.73 -5.88
CA TYR A 122 -6.39 8.43 -7.20
C TYR A 122 -4.87 8.46 -7.11
N LYS A 123 -4.22 7.36 -7.47
CA LYS A 123 -2.76 7.23 -7.39
C LYS A 123 -2.11 7.87 -8.60
N ASP A 124 -1.80 9.15 -8.50
CA ASP A 124 -1.15 9.95 -9.51
C ASP A 124 -0.32 11.04 -8.83
N ASP A 125 1.00 10.90 -8.85
CA ASP A 125 1.93 11.82 -8.18
C ASP A 125 1.85 13.24 -8.78
N ASP A 126 1.56 13.38 -10.08
CA ASP A 126 1.47 14.67 -10.75
C ASP A 126 0.19 15.42 -10.32
N LEU A 127 -0.86 14.70 -9.97
CA LEU A 127 -2.12 15.25 -9.46
C LEU A 127 -2.15 15.37 -7.93
N GLY A 128 -1.12 14.89 -7.23
CA GLY A 128 -1.03 14.93 -5.78
C GLY A 128 -1.95 13.93 -5.07
N ASP A 129 -2.22 12.79 -5.68
CA ASP A 129 -3.07 11.72 -5.14
C ASP A 129 -4.42 12.26 -4.61
N PRO A 130 -5.30 12.83 -5.46
CA PRO A 130 -6.53 13.49 -5.02
C PRO A 130 -7.53 12.49 -4.43
N LEU A 131 -8.29 12.94 -3.42
CA LEU A 131 -9.38 12.18 -2.83
C LEU A 131 -10.45 11.88 -3.88
N LEU A 132 -10.88 10.63 -3.96
CA LEU A 132 -11.95 10.16 -4.82
C LEU A 132 -13.26 10.04 -4.05
N THR A 133 -14.29 10.72 -4.53
CA THR A 133 -15.67 10.36 -4.20
C THR A 133 -16.08 9.12 -4.97
N GLU A 134 -17.12 8.44 -4.53
CA GLU A 134 -17.66 7.28 -5.26
C GLU A 134 -18.07 7.65 -6.70
N SER A 135 -18.66 8.83 -6.87
CA SER A 135 -19.02 9.35 -8.19
C SER A 135 -17.81 9.57 -9.11
N ARG A 136 -16.71 10.07 -8.58
CA ARG A 136 -15.46 10.23 -9.35
C ARG A 136 -14.82 8.89 -9.68
N LEU A 137 -14.86 7.94 -8.75
CA LEU A 137 -14.34 6.59 -8.96
C LEU A 137 -15.00 5.91 -10.17
N PHE A 138 -16.33 6.01 -10.27
CA PHE A 138 -17.09 5.43 -11.36
C PHE A 138 -17.00 6.25 -12.65
N LEU A 139 -16.95 7.59 -12.56
CA LEU A 139 -16.70 8.45 -13.71
C LEU A 139 -15.40 8.12 -14.43
N LEU A 140 -14.36 7.79 -13.67
CA LEU A 140 -13.04 7.41 -14.19
C LEU A 140 -12.95 5.93 -14.63
N ASP A 141 -14.03 5.17 -14.48
CA ASP A 141 -14.11 3.74 -14.84
C ASP A 141 -12.95 2.90 -14.26
N LEU A 142 -12.57 3.21 -13.02
CA LEU A 142 -11.45 2.53 -12.36
C LEU A 142 -11.84 1.14 -11.86
N VAL A 143 -13.04 1.00 -11.32
CA VAL A 143 -13.60 -0.26 -10.80
C VAL A 143 -15.12 -0.29 -11.00
N SER A 144 -15.67 -1.50 -11.04
CA SER A 144 -17.13 -1.70 -10.98
C SER A 144 -17.67 -1.46 -9.56
N PRO A 145 -18.99 -1.26 -9.37
CA PRO A 145 -19.59 -1.18 -8.04
C PRO A 145 -19.33 -2.43 -7.19
N GLU A 146 -19.33 -3.61 -7.79
CA GLU A 146 -19.04 -4.89 -7.14
C GLU A 146 -17.59 -4.94 -6.66
N SER A 147 -16.64 -4.59 -7.51
CA SER A 147 -15.20 -4.53 -7.15
C SER A 147 -14.92 -3.48 -6.09
N ARG A 148 -15.63 -2.34 -6.12
CA ARG A 148 -15.55 -1.32 -5.07
C ARG A 148 -15.95 -1.89 -3.71
N GLN A 149 -17.03 -2.68 -3.66
CA GLN A 149 -17.48 -3.33 -2.44
C GLN A 149 -16.50 -4.40 -1.95
N GLU A 150 -15.94 -5.19 -2.86
CA GLU A 150 -14.90 -6.18 -2.55
C GLU A 150 -13.65 -5.53 -1.96
N ILE A 151 -13.20 -4.41 -2.53
CA ILE A 151 -12.06 -3.63 -2.02
C ILE A 151 -12.33 -3.19 -0.58
N GLU A 152 -13.51 -2.64 -0.27
CA GLU A 152 -13.85 -2.23 1.09
C GLU A 152 -13.87 -3.40 2.06
N THR A 153 -14.52 -4.50 1.69
CA THR A 153 -14.60 -5.71 2.52
C THR A 153 -13.20 -6.24 2.82
N LEU A 154 -12.34 -6.34 1.81
CA LEU A 154 -10.98 -6.81 1.96
C LEU A 154 -10.14 -5.86 2.82
N ALA A 155 -10.23 -4.56 2.58
CA ALA A 155 -9.52 -3.54 3.36
C ALA A 155 -9.89 -3.60 4.85
N ARG A 156 -11.15 -3.76 5.17
CA ARG A 156 -11.61 -3.89 6.55
C ARG A 156 -11.15 -5.19 7.22
N ARG A 157 -11.11 -6.29 6.48
CA ARG A 157 -10.52 -7.55 6.96
C ARG A 157 -9.04 -7.41 7.25
N VAL A 158 -8.28 -6.82 6.34
CA VAL A 158 -6.85 -6.53 6.53
C VAL A 158 -6.64 -5.67 7.78
N ASN A 159 -7.42 -4.61 7.94
CA ASN A 159 -7.36 -3.75 9.13
C ASN A 159 -7.59 -4.53 10.43
N THR A 160 -8.59 -5.38 10.46
CA THR A 160 -8.89 -6.23 11.63
C THR A 160 -7.71 -7.13 11.99
N VAL A 161 -7.11 -7.81 11.01
CA VAL A 161 -5.96 -8.69 11.23
C VAL A 161 -4.75 -7.89 11.72
N LEU A 162 -4.41 -6.78 11.07
CA LEU A 162 -3.24 -5.99 11.43
C LEU A 162 -3.37 -5.29 12.79
N LYS A 163 -4.59 -4.95 13.21
CA LYS A 163 -4.85 -4.43 14.57
C LYS A 163 -4.53 -5.45 15.66
N THR A 164 -4.56 -6.75 15.37
CA THR A 164 -4.14 -7.76 16.36
C THR A 164 -2.63 -7.73 16.61
N CYS A 165 -1.84 -7.25 15.63
CA CYS A 165 -0.38 -7.10 15.77
C CYS A 165 0.01 -5.81 16.47
N SER A 166 -0.83 -4.77 16.41
CA SER A 166 -0.58 -3.46 17.01
C SER A 166 -1.88 -2.79 17.40
N THR A 167 -2.12 -2.65 18.70
CA THR A 167 -3.26 -1.89 19.22
C THR A 167 -3.18 -0.39 18.90
N MET A 168 -2.02 0.08 18.45
CA MET A 168 -1.71 1.50 18.16
C MET A 168 -1.75 1.84 16.68
N MET A 169 -2.24 0.94 15.78
CA MET A 169 -2.31 1.22 14.36
C MET A 169 -3.33 2.31 14.06
N ALA A 170 -2.85 3.53 13.79
CA ALA A 170 -3.69 4.70 13.53
C ALA A 170 -4.32 4.66 12.13
N SER A 171 -3.56 4.26 11.12
CA SER A 171 -4.04 4.16 9.74
C SER A 171 -3.31 3.07 8.96
N LEU A 172 -3.95 2.60 7.92
CA LEU A 172 -3.44 1.62 6.97
C LEU A 172 -3.62 2.17 5.55
N LYS A 173 -2.58 2.08 4.74
CA LYS A 173 -2.62 2.38 3.30
C LYS A 173 -2.38 1.11 2.51
N MET A 174 -3.21 0.89 1.51
CA MET A 174 -3.17 -0.28 0.65
C MET A 174 -3.29 0.13 -0.81
N ILE A 175 -2.63 -0.65 -1.68
CA ILE A 175 -2.76 -0.56 -3.13
C ILE A 175 -3.29 -1.91 -3.62
N PHE A 176 -4.27 -1.87 -4.51
CA PHE A 176 -4.95 -3.05 -5.06
C PHE A 176 -4.66 -3.25 -6.53
#